data_6c5397a7c9e436f5f18dc200e49f02e4
#
_entry.id   6c5397a7c9e436f5f18dc200e49f02e4
#
_cell.length_a   1.000
_cell.length_b   1.000
_cell.length_c   1.000
_cell.angle_alpha   90.00
_cell.angle_beta   90.00
_cell.angle_gamma   90.00
#
_symmetry.space_group_name_H-M   'P 1'
#
loop_
_entity.id
_entity.type
_entity.pdbx_description
1 polymer ?
#
loop_
_entity_poly.entity_id
_entity_poly.type
_entity_poly.pdbx_seq_one_letter_code
_entity_poly.pdbx_strand_id
1 'polypeptide(L)'
;MFNKAQNNSNETSVSPNIKQPPRLFTATQQVIANIEAHLGAPLLCYWNSPRGSICGNDVLALYHLLEHIGNHDKIYVFIKSDGGSGIQALRMINLIRGHSKELVSLVPLECASAATMMAIGANQIHMGPMAYL
;
A
#
# COMPACT_ATOMS: atom_id res chain seq x y z
N MET A 1 -9.21 60.67 -12.45
CA MET A 1 -9.21 59.40 -13.20
C MET A 1 -8.04 58.57 -12.72
N PHE A 2 -8.24 57.64 -11.77
CA PHE A 2 -7.20 56.78 -11.29
C PHE A 2 -7.50 55.36 -11.79
N ASN A 3 -6.59 54.86 -12.63
CA ASN A 3 -6.67 53.52 -13.22
C ASN A 3 -6.20 52.48 -12.19
N LYS A 4 -7.10 51.62 -11.78
CA LYS A 4 -6.80 50.48 -10.90
C LYS A 4 -6.15 49.39 -11.72
N ALA A 5 -4.85 49.16 -11.53
CA ALA A 5 -4.15 48.00 -12.02
C ALA A 5 -4.66 46.75 -11.27
N GLN A 6 -5.29 45.83 -11.99
CA GLN A 6 -5.61 44.52 -11.47
C GLN A 6 -4.36 43.64 -11.45
N ASN A 7 -3.87 43.35 -10.25
CA ASN A 7 -2.88 42.29 -10.04
C ASN A 7 -3.56 40.92 -10.18
N ASN A 8 -3.38 40.29 -11.32
CA ASN A 8 -3.65 38.89 -11.51
C ASN A 8 -2.46 38.08 -10.93
N SER A 9 -2.53 37.76 -9.66
CA SER A 9 -1.68 36.71 -9.08
C SER A 9 -2.22 35.38 -9.52
N ASN A 10 -1.69 34.82 -10.61
CA ASN A 10 -1.82 33.41 -10.94
C ASN A 10 -1.03 32.58 -9.90
N GLU A 11 -1.66 32.27 -8.79
CA GLU A 11 -1.20 31.18 -7.93
C GLU A 11 -1.47 29.87 -8.65
N THR A 12 -0.46 29.38 -9.36
CA THR A 12 -0.42 27.98 -9.79
C THR A 12 -0.31 27.11 -8.54
N SER A 13 -1.44 26.64 -8.04
CA SER A 13 -1.48 25.60 -7.02
C SER A 13 -0.87 24.35 -7.62
N VAL A 14 0.41 24.13 -7.35
CA VAL A 14 1.08 22.85 -7.65
C VAL A 14 0.49 21.82 -6.68
N SER A 15 -0.54 21.12 -7.11
CA SER A 15 -1.04 19.95 -6.39
C SER A 15 0.13 18.98 -6.26
N PRO A 16 0.46 18.47 -5.05
CA PRO A 16 1.49 17.47 -4.92
C PRO A 16 1.11 16.27 -5.79
N ASN A 17 2.02 15.86 -6.66
CA ASN A 17 1.79 14.71 -7.55
C ASN A 17 1.85 13.41 -6.72
N ILE A 18 0.79 13.16 -5.95
CA ILE A 18 0.67 11.97 -5.11
C ILE A 18 0.40 10.80 -6.04
N LYS A 19 1.30 9.82 -6.01
CA LYS A 19 1.16 8.57 -6.77
C LYS A 19 -0.11 7.86 -6.30
N GLN A 20 -1.13 7.86 -7.14
CA GLN A 20 -2.35 7.09 -6.91
C GLN A 20 -2.06 5.61 -7.11
N PRO A 21 -2.70 4.72 -6.33
CA PRO A 21 -2.65 3.29 -6.62
C PRO A 21 -3.09 3.03 -8.07
N PRO A 22 -2.40 2.13 -8.81
CA PRO A 22 -2.77 1.85 -10.19
C PRO A 22 -4.20 1.31 -10.24
N ARG A 23 -4.99 1.77 -11.21
CA ARG A 23 -6.29 1.16 -11.49
C ARG A 23 -6.06 -0.23 -12.05
N LEU A 24 -6.49 -1.23 -11.30
CA LEU A 24 -6.40 -2.62 -11.75
C LEU A 24 -7.48 -2.91 -12.80
N PHE A 25 -7.19 -3.82 -13.71
CA PHE A 25 -8.20 -4.35 -14.62
C PHE A 25 -9.36 -4.98 -13.85
N THR A 26 -10.58 -4.89 -14.39
CA THR A 26 -11.80 -5.42 -13.75
C THR A 26 -11.64 -6.89 -13.33
N ALA A 27 -11.01 -7.71 -14.17
CA ALA A 27 -10.75 -9.12 -13.85
C ALA A 27 -9.86 -9.30 -12.60
N THR A 28 -8.82 -8.46 -12.44
CA THR A 28 -7.96 -8.49 -11.26
C THR A 28 -8.71 -8.03 -10.02
N GLN A 29 -9.52 -6.99 -10.12
CA GLN A 29 -10.37 -6.53 -9.02
C GLN A 29 -11.35 -7.62 -8.58
N GLN A 30 -11.95 -8.35 -9.54
CA GLN A 30 -12.86 -9.45 -9.24
C GLN A 30 -12.14 -10.60 -8.51
N VAL A 31 -10.91 -10.93 -8.90
CA VAL A 31 -10.10 -11.95 -8.21
C VAL A 31 -9.82 -11.52 -6.76
N ILE A 32 -9.42 -10.26 -6.54
CA ILE A 32 -9.19 -9.72 -5.19
C ILE A 32 -10.47 -9.81 -4.36
N ALA A 33 -11.60 -9.35 -4.89
CA ALA A 33 -12.89 -9.42 -4.20
C ALA A 33 -13.30 -10.86 -3.85
N ASN A 34 -13.04 -11.83 -4.72
CA ASN A 34 -13.30 -13.24 -4.44
C ASN A 34 -12.40 -13.77 -3.31
N ILE A 35 -11.13 -13.34 -3.26
CA ILE A 35 -10.21 -13.71 -2.18
C ILE A 35 -10.68 -13.07 -0.86
N GLU A 36 -11.05 -11.80 -0.85
CA GLU A 36 -11.60 -11.12 0.33
C GLU A 36 -12.85 -11.81 0.87
N ALA A 37 -13.77 -12.20 -0.02
CA ALA A 37 -14.96 -12.95 0.35
C ALA A 37 -14.63 -14.30 0.99
N HIS A 38 -13.58 -14.97 0.51
CA HIS A 38 -13.11 -16.24 1.09
C HIS A 38 -12.41 -16.04 2.44
N LEU A 39 -11.61 -14.96 2.58
CA LEU A 39 -10.88 -14.64 3.80
C LEU A 39 -11.77 -14.01 4.89
N GLY A 40 -12.90 -13.43 4.50
CA GLY A 40 -13.82 -12.72 5.39
C GLY A 40 -13.26 -11.40 5.95
N ALA A 41 -12.24 -10.83 5.32
CA ALA A 41 -11.60 -9.58 5.75
C ALA A 41 -10.90 -8.87 4.56
N PRO A 42 -10.63 -7.55 4.65
CA PRO A 42 -9.94 -6.81 3.60
C PRO A 42 -8.57 -7.37 3.23
N LEU A 43 -8.24 -7.30 1.95
CA LEU A 43 -6.95 -7.71 1.39
C LEU A 43 -6.24 -6.52 0.74
N LEU A 44 -5.17 -6.07 1.36
CA LEU A 44 -4.23 -5.12 0.77
C LEU A 44 -3.24 -5.86 -0.12
N CYS A 45 -3.07 -5.42 -1.36
CA CYS A 45 -2.10 -6.02 -2.28
C CYS A 45 -0.91 -5.06 -2.48
N TYR A 46 0.26 -5.47 -1.99
CA TYR A 46 1.52 -4.78 -2.25
C TYR A 46 2.38 -5.59 -3.21
N TRP A 47 2.53 -5.08 -4.41
CA TRP A 47 3.27 -5.75 -5.48
C TRP A 47 4.22 -4.79 -6.17
N ASN A 48 5.50 -5.10 -6.16
CA ASN A 48 6.49 -4.43 -6.99
C ASN A 48 6.80 -5.24 -8.26
N SER A 49 7.01 -4.53 -9.38
CA SER A 49 7.68 -5.12 -10.53
C SER A 49 9.16 -5.41 -10.21
N PRO A 50 9.88 -6.21 -11.02
CA PRO A 50 11.30 -6.49 -10.79
C PRO A 50 12.22 -5.25 -10.74
N ARG A 51 11.74 -4.11 -11.24
CA ARG A 51 12.44 -2.80 -11.17
C ARG A 51 11.83 -1.86 -10.14
N GLY A 52 10.77 -2.27 -9.46
CA GLY A 52 10.10 -1.50 -8.42
C GLY A 52 10.83 -1.64 -7.08
N SER A 53 10.69 -0.63 -6.24
CA SER A 53 11.33 -0.59 -4.93
C SER A 53 10.41 0.09 -3.93
N ILE A 54 10.37 -0.40 -2.69
CA ILE A 54 9.63 0.23 -1.60
C ILE A 54 10.14 1.66 -1.41
N CYS A 55 9.24 2.64 -1.48
CA CYS A 55 9.60 4.07 -1.42
C CYS A 55 8.56 4.91 -0.64
N GLY A 56 8.86 6.20 -0.44
CA GLY A 56 7.99 7.10 0.31
C GLY A 56 6.61 7.31 -0.31
N ASN A 57 6.51 7.24 -1.65
CA ASN A 57 5.21 7.36 -2.33
C ASN A 57 4.27 6.19 -2.03
N ASP A 58 4.83 4.99 -1.78
CA ASP A 58 4.03 3.81 -1.43
C ASP A 58 3.38 3.99 -0.05
N VAL A 59 4.09 4.63 0.89
CA VAL A 59 3.55 4.98 2.22
C VAL A 59 2.36 5.92 2.11
N LEU A 60 2.45 6.95 1.27
CA LEU A 60 1.36 7.90 1.06
C LEU A 60 0.15 7.24 0.39
N ALA A 61 0.40 6.42 -0.64
CA ALA A 61 -0.66 5.69 -1.33
C ALA A 61 -1.38 4.72 -0.37
N LEU A 62 -0.63 4.02 0.48
CA LEU A 62 -1.17 3.13 1.50
C LEU A 62 -1.98 3.89 2.56
N TYR A 63 -1.47 5.03 3.03
CA TYR A 63 -2.17 5.87 3.98
C TYR A 63 -3.56 6.26 3.46
N HIS A 64 -3.65 6.77 2.24
CA HIS A 64 -4.94 7.14 1.63
C HIS A 64 -5.88 5.93 1.47
N LEU A 65 -5.33 4.75 1.13
CA LEU A 65 -6.14 3.54 1.02
C LEU A 65 -6.70 3.13 2.38
N LEU A 66 -5.90 3.17 3.43
CA LEU A 66 -6.30 2.82 4.80
C LEU A 66 -7.35 3.80 5.36
N GLU A 67 -7.21 5.10 5.11
CA GLU A 67 -8.23 6.10 5.44
C GLU A 67 -9.58 5.80 4.77
N HIS A 68 -9.54 5.23 3.56
CA HIS A 68 -10.76 4.89 2.82
C HIS A 68 -11.42 3.61 3.35
N ILE A 69 -10.66 2.57 3.66
CA ILE A 69 -11.21 1.30 4.14
C ILE A 69 -11.53 1.33 5.65
N GLY A 70 -10.88 2.21 6.43
CA GLY A 70 -11.09 2.35 7.87
C GLY A 70 -10.46 1.23 8.70
N ASN A 71 -10.97 1.08 9.94
CA ASN A 71 -10.45 0.11 10.90
C ASN A 71 -11.17 -1.23 10.81
N HIS A 72 -10.42 -2.32 10.92
CA HIS A 72 -10.92 -3.68 10.87
C HIS A 72 -10.35 -4.54 12.01
N ASP A 73 -11.07 -5.58 12.40
CA ASP A 73 -10.55 -6.56 13.36
C ASP A 73 -9.37 -7.33 12.76
N LYS A 74 -9.44 -7.64 11.46
CA LYS A 74 -8.38 -8.33 10.72
C LYS A 74 -8.17 -7.70 9.36
N ILE A 75 -6.90 -7.58 8.96
CA ILE A 75 -6.50 -7.19 7.60
C ILE A 75 -5.48 -8.24 7.10
N TYR A 76 -5.63 -8.62 5.84
CA TYR A 76 -4.63 -9.39 5.12
C TYR A 76 -3.79 -8.47 4.25
N VAL A 77 -2.50 -8.73 4.15
CA VAL A 77 -1.60 -8.06 3.22
C VAL A 77 -0.89 -9.10 2.35
N PHE A 78 -1.15 -9.05 1.06
CA PHE A 78 -0.43 -9.81 0.05
C PHE A 78 0.85 -9.05 -0.30
N ILE A 79 2.01 -9.69 -0.18
CA ILE A 79 3.30 -9.06 -0.41
C ILE A 79 4.07 -9.84 -1.47
N LYS A 80 4.47 -9.15 -2.54
CA LYS A 80 5.42 -9.64 -3.55
C LYS A 80 6.38 -8.51 -3.91
N SER A 81 7.62 -8.57 -3.43
CA SER A 81 8.58 -7.49 -3.60
C SER A 81 10.01 -7.93 -3.31
N ASP A 82 10.97 -7.42 -4.07
CA ASP A 82 12.40 -7.59 -3.83
C ASP A 82 12.95 -6.63 -2.75
N GLY A 83 12.09 -5.77 -2.19
CA GLY A 83 12.44 -4.86 -1.10
C GLY A 83 12.58 -3.41 -1.52
N GLY A 84 13.49 -2.69 -0.86
CA GLY A 84 13.71 -1.25 -1.04
C GLY A 84 14.07 -0.55 0.26
N SER A 85 13.44 0.60 0.55
CA SER A 85 13.69 1.36 1.77
C SER A 85 13.12 0.68 3.02
N GLY A 86 13.97 0.23 3.94
CA GLY A 86 13.55 -0.38 5.21
C GLY A 86 12.73 0.57 6.09
N ILE A 87 13.08 1.87 6.12
CA ILE A 87 12.31 2.87 6.87
C ILE A 87 10.88 2.99 6.32
N GLN A 88 10.71 2.97 5.00
CA GLN A 88 9.38 3.06 4.41
C GLN A 88 8.58 1.77 4.62
N ALA A 89 9.23 0.61 4.55
CA ALA A 89 8.60 -0.66 4.89
C ALA A 89 8.09 -0.68 6.35
N LEU A 90 8.91 -0.20 7.30
CA LEU A 90 8.50 -0.05 8.70
C LEU A 90 7.30 0.90 8.85
N ARG A 91 7.30 2.02 8.14
CA ARG A 91 6.16 2.97 8.17
C ARG A 91 4.89 2.32 7.62
N MET A 92 4.99 1.58 6.52
CA MET A 92 3.86 0.90 5.91
C MET A 92 3.25 -0.14 6.85
N ILE A 93 4.07 -1.01 7.45
CA ILE A 93 3.56 -2.03 8.38
C ILE A 93 2.94 -1.42 9.63
N ASN A 94 3.51 -0.34 10.17
CA ASN A 94 2.94 0.36 11.31
C ASN A 94 1.60 1.03 10.97
N LEU A 95 1.45 1.58 9.77
CA LEU A 95 0.17 2.12 9.29
C LEU A 95 -0.91 1.02 9.26
N ILE A 96 -0.61 -0.14 8.66
CA ILE A 96 -1.58 -1.24 8.57
C ILE A 96 -1.94 -1.75 9.97
N ARG A 97 -0.96 -1.92 10.86
CA ARG A 97 -1.18 -2.32 12.24
C ARG A 97 -2.02 -1.30 13.04
N GLY A 98 -1.93 -0.02 12.71
CA GLY A 98 -2.77 1.02 13.31
C GLY A 98 -4.25 0.91 12.92
N HIS A 99 -4.56 0.20 11.82
CA HIS A 99 -5.92 0.01 11.30
C HIS A 99 -6.47 -1.41 11.52
N SER A 100 -5.71 -2.30 12.16
CA SER A 100 -6.15 -3.68 12.40
C SER A 100 -5.75 -4.19 13.79
N LYS A 101 -6.59 -5.02 14.41
CA LYS A 101 -6.22 -5.74 15.62
C LYS A 101 -5.35 -6.96 15.31
N GLU A 102 -5.60 -7.58 14.18
CA GLU A 102 -4.83 -8.72 13.67
C GLU A 102 -4.40 -8.46 12.22
N LEU A 103 -3.13 -8.61 11.94
CA LEU A 103 -2.54 -8.50 10.61
C LEU A 103 -1.97 -9.84 10.18
N VAL A 104 -2.32 -10.28 8.98
CA VAL A 104 -1.83 -11.52 8.38
C VAL A 104 -1.13 -11.21 7.08
N SER A 105 0.14 -11.58 6.95
CA SER A 105 0.90 -11.48 5.71
C SER A 105 0.72 -12.73 4.85
N LEU A 106 0.38 -12.54 3.58
CA LEU A 106 0.32 -13.58 2.56
C LEU A 106 1.52 -13.40 1.62
N VAL A 107 2.43 -14.36 1.63
CA VAL A 107 3.67 -14.33 0.83
C VAL A 107 3.62 -15.49 -0.16
N PRO A 108 3.13 -15.27 -1.39
CA PRO A 108 3.02 -16.36 -2.37
C PRO A 108 4.35 -16.72 -3.04
N LEU A 109 5.25 -15.76 -3.19
CA LEU A 109 6.52 -15.88 -3.91
C LEU A 109 7.63 -15.12 -3.16
N GLU A 110 8.37 -14.25 -3.87
CA GLU A 110 9.45 -13.48 -3.29
C GLU A 110 8.97 -12.33 -2.37
N CYS A 111 9.59 -12.23 -1.19
CA CYS A 111 9.36 -11.15 -0.24
C CYS A 111 10.68 -10.83 0.48
N ALA A 112 11.61 -10.19 -0.23
CA ALA A 112 13.00 -10.07 0.20
C ALA A 112 13.33 -8.71 0.82
N SER A 113 14.43 -8.66 1.61
CA SER A 113 15.00 -7.42 2.13
C SER A 113 13.97 -6.59 2.94
N ALA A 114 13.71 -5.34 2.58
CA ALA A 114 12.74 -4.48 3.27
C ALA A 114 11.30 -5.04 3.24
N ALA A 115 10.94 -5.83 2.21
CA ALA A 115 9.64 -6.50 2.18
C ALA A 115 9.54 -7.61 3.25
N THR A 116 10.64 -8.30 3.57
CA THR A 116 10.71 -9.21 4.72
C THR A 116 10.32 -8.50 6.02
N MET A 117 10.77 -7.24 6.22
CA MET A 117 10.39 -6.45 7.40
C MET A 117 8.87 -6.22 7.47
N MET A 118 8.23 -6.01 6.33
CA MET A 118 6.76 -5.92 6.28
C MET A 118 6.11 -7.25 6.67
N ALA A 119 6.58 -8.36 6.11
CA ALA A 119 6.01 -9.67 6.37
C ALA A 119 6.13 -10.07 7.86
N ILE A 120 7.32 -9.92 8.45
CA ILE A 120 7.55 -10.29 9.87
C ILE A 120 6.90 -9.31 10.86
N GLY A 121 6.48 -8.13 10.43
CA GLY A 121 5.72 -7.18 11.24
C GLY A 121 4.25 -7.57 11.43
N ALA A 122 3.76 -8.62 10.75
CA ALA A 122 2.42 -9.16 10.93
C ALA A 122 2.32 -10.10 12.15
N ASN A 123 1.08 -10.39 12.58
CA ASN A 123 0.82 -11.37 13.63
C ASN A 123 1.01 -12.82 13.13
N GLN A 124 0.72 -13.05 11.84
CA GLN A 124 0.87 -14.35 11.18
C GLN A 124 1.44 -14.15 9.77
N ILE A 125 2.19 -15.14 9.30
CA ILE A 125 2.72 -15.18 7.94
C ILE A 125 2.30 -16.48 7.30
N HIS A 126 1.58 -16.41 6.19
CA HIS A 126 1.22 -17.56 5.36
C HIS A 126 2.08 -17.53 4.11
N MET A 127 2.88 -18.54 3.91
CA MET A 127 3.83 -18.63 2.80
C MET A 127 3.39 -19.68 1.79
N GLY A 128 3.52 -19.35 0.51
CA GLY A 128 3.38 -20.32 -0.56
C GLY A 128 4.54 -21.36 -0.56
N PRO A 129 4.39 -22.50 -1.24
CA PRO A 129 5.40 -23.56 -1.23
C PRO A 129 6.73 -23.17 -1.90
N MET A 130 6.73 -22.10 -2.71
CA MET A 130 7.92 -21.55 -3.37
C MET A 130 8.31 -20.17 -2.82
N ALA A 131 7.67 -19.73 -1.72
CA ALA A 131 7.92 -18.42 -1.14
C ALA A 131 9.21 -18.41 -0.32
N TYR A 132 9.84 -17.24 -0.26
CA TYR A 132 10.97 -16.97 0.63
C TYR A 132 10.89 -15.54 1.19
N LEU A 133 11.61 -15.31 2.30
CA LEU A 133 11.76 -14.03 2.99
C LEU A 133 13.22 -13.58 2.96
#